data_f980291c08e050e9933d6accac6d22eb
#
_entry.id   f980291c08e050e9933d6accac6d22eb
#
_cell.length_a   1.000
_cell.length_b   1.000
_cell.length_c   1.000
_cell.angle_alpha   90.00
_cell.angle_beta   90.00
_cell.angle_gamma   90.00
#
_symmetry.space_group_name_H-M   'P 1'
#
loop_
_entity.id
_entity.type
_entity.pdbx_description
1 polymer ?
#
loop_
_entity_poly.entity_id
_entity_poly.type
_entity_poly.pdbx_seq_one_letter_code
_entity_poly.pdbx_strand_id
1 'polypeptide(L)'
;MLGSITLYLSNLNLKLMVLVLTGGFLGSGKTTAIVAAARLLMGIGKRVAVITNDQGNQQVDTAFVESFGITTREVPNGCFCCNYRQLDSHLQNLQATEHPDYIFAESVGTCADLIATIAKPLQNFRPEINVVISIFADADLLSAILEGRSSFKEESVRYVYKKQLEEADVLIVNKKDLVNQDQLYGVDQLLRSEYPGKIILHQSSLRDHDILLWLKSLEQFADFEHDSLTIDYQMYGEGESKLAWLDKDVTINTDHNDAVVVTQKIIGSIVDQIQAQHIIIGHLKFLIETSGAKQKVSFTTTTTGRDLNLQFSPTNRVSLLINARIETEPSVLEKIVEGVLSNIQHMYQCKVDHGNWSVFKPGFPRPTYRMEL
;
A
#
# COMPACT_ATOMS: atom_id res chain seq x y z
N MET A 1 6.14 9.67 28.49
CA MET A 1 5.59 9.74 27.12
C MET A 1 4.41 8.78 26.90
N LEU A 2 4.48 7.50 27.29
CA LEU A 2 3.35 6.55 27.17
C LEU A 2 2.09 6.98 27.93
N GLY A 3 2.19 7.55 29.12
CA GLY A 3 1.04 7.95 29.93
C GLY A 3 0.17 9.06 29.32
N SER A 4 0.76 10.00 28.59
CA SER A 4 0.00 11.07 27.87
C SER A 4 -0.67 10.52 26.60
N ILE A 5 -0.08 9.54 25.94
CA ILE A 5 -0.63 8.86 24.76
C ILE A 5 -1.88 8.06 25.15
N THR A 6 -1.80 7.30 26.25
CA THR A 6 -2.91 6.49 26.77
C THR A 6 -4.11 7.36 27.17
N LEU A 7 -3.87 8.51 27.82
CA LEU A 7 -4.93 9.44 28.21
C LEU A 7 -5.60 10.12 27.00
N TYR A 8 -4.85 10.33 25.92
CA TYR A 8 -5.33 10.97 24.68
C TYR A 8 -6.23 10.05 23.85
N LEU A 9 -5.88 8.76 23.78
CA LEU A 9 -6.63 7.77 23.01
C LEU A 9 -7.77 7.10 23.79
N SER A 10 -7.77 7.17 25.14
CA SER A 10 -8.86 6.61 25.98
C SER A 10 -10.18 7.37 25.84
N ASN A 11 -10.16 8.58 25.30
CA ASN A 11 -11.35 9.38 24.99
C ASN A 11 -11.97 9.07 23.60
N LEU A 12 -11.42 8.10 22.86
CA LEU A 12 -11.99 7.60 21.60
C LEU A 12 -13.30 6.84 21.86
N ASN A 13 -14.38 7.57 22.12
CA ASN A 13 -15.72 7.04 22.38
C ASN A 13 -16.50 6.89 21.09
N LEU A 14 -16.03 6.07 20.16
CA LEU A 14 -16.79 5.70 18.97
C LEU A 14 -17.83 4.64 19.35
N LYS A 15 -19.09 4.95 19.23
CA LYS A 15 -20.22 4.01 19.44
C LYS A 15 -20.37 2.98 18.33
N LEU A 16 -19.72 3.23 17.17
CA LEU A 16 -19.79 2.41 15.96
C LEU A 16 -18.40 1.91 15.60
N MET A 17 -18.34 0.76 14.93
CA MET A 17 -17.12 0.27 14.29
C MET A 17 -16.68 1.25 13.19
N VAL A 18 -15.40 1.63 13.20
CA VAL A 18 -14.82 2.50 12.17
C VAL A 18 -14.14 1.66 11.11
N LEU A 19 -14.59 1.80 9.88
CA LEU A 19 -13.90 1.29 8.69
C LEU A 19 -13.10 2.43 8.04
N VAL A 20 -11.79 2.31 8.08
CA VAL A 20 -10.88 3.23 7.40
C VAL A 20 -10.53 2.67 6.04
N LEU A 21 -11.17 3.18 4.98
CA LEU A 21 -10.78 2.88 3.61
C LEU A 21 -9.47 3.63 3.32
N THR A 22 -8.38 2.88 3.24
CA THR A 22 -7.04 3.45 3.05
C THR A 22 -6.65 3.33 1.58
N GLY A 23 -6.71 4.44 0.88
CA GLY A 23 -6.34 4.55 -0.52
C GLY A 23 -5.05 5.34 -0.74
N GLY A 24 -4.71 5.54 -2.01
CA GLY A 24 -3.55 6.32 -2.43
C GLY A 24 -2.56 5.50 -3.25
N PHE A 25 -1.73 6.21 -4.03
CA PHE A 25 -0.92 5.63 -5.07
C PHE A 25 0.12 4.63 -4.55
N LEU A 26 0.68 3.86 -5.46
CA LEU A 26 1.72 2.87 -5.20
C LEU A 26 2.89 3.50 -4.44
N GLY A 27 3.37 2.81 -3.40
CA GLY A 27 4.51 3.26 -2.63
C GLY A 27 4.27 4.43 -1.65
N SER A 28 3.04 4.94 -1.51
CA SER A 28 2.72 6.05 -0.61
C SER A 28 2.85 5.73 0.89
N GLY A 29 3.04 4.46 1.26
CA GLY A 29 3.30 4.04 2.64
C GLY A 29 2.06 3.64 3.43
N LYS A 30 0.94 3.33 2.77
CA LYS A 30 -0.33 2.87 3.39
C LYS A 30 -0.12 1.75 4.39
N THR A 31 0.40 0.62 3.96
CA THR A 31 0.62 -0.57 4.79
C THR A 31 1.46 -0.26 6.03
N THR A 32 2.51 0.57 5.89
CA THR A 32 3.37 0.98 7.02
C THR A 32 2.59 1.79 8.04
N ALA A 33 1.77 2.74 7.57
CA ALA A 33 0.91 3.56 8.42
C ALA A 33 -0.17 2.71 9.13
N ILE A 34 -0.80 1.79 8.40
CA ILE A 34 -1.81 0.87 8.94
C ILE A 34 -1.21 0.02 10.07
N VAL A 35 -0.04 -0.58 9.85
CA VAL A 35 0.64 -1.38 10.90
C VAL A 35 0.97 -0.52 12.11
N ALA A 36 1.50 0.70 11.91
CA ALA A 36 1.80 1.61 13.02
C ALA A 36 0.53 2.01 13.79
N ALA A 37 -0.55 2.35 13.09
CA ALA A 37 -1.85 2.68 13.68
C ALA A 37 -2.45 1.50 14.47
N ALA A 38 -2.46 0.30 13.86
CA ALA A 38 -2.96 -0.91 14.49
C ALA A 38 -2.21 -1.21 15.80
N ARG A 39 -0.88 -1.13 15.79
CA ARG A 39 -0.05 -1.35 16.99
C ARG A 39 -0.34 -0.35 18.10
N LEU A 40 -0.50 0.94 17.77
CA LEU A 40 -0.85 1.98 18.75
C LEU A 40 -2.24 1.72 19.36
N LEU A 41 -3.23 1.41 18.53
CA LEU A 41 -4.60 1.10 18.97
C LEU A 41 -4.64 -0.18 19.84
N MET A 42 -3.98 -1.25 19.40
CA MET A 42 -3.88 -2.49 20.18
C MET A 42 -3.16 -2.28 21.52
N GLY A 43 -2.14 -1.41 21.53
CA GLY A 43 -1.40 -1.03 22.74
C GLY A 43 -2.26 -0.36 23.83
N ILE A 44 -3.41 0.18 23.47
CA ILE A 44 -4.42 0.78 24.39
C ILE A 44 -5.67 -0.10 24.54
N GLY A 45 -5.61 -1.37 24.12
CA GLY A 45 -6.67 -2.35 24.29
C GLY A 45 -7.80 -2.29 23.25
N LYS A 46 -7.65 -1.54 22.14
CA LYS A 46 -8.60 -1.58 21.03
C LYS A 46 -8.41 -2.83 20.18
N ARG A 47 -9.51 -3.39 19.69
CA ARG A 47 -9.50 -4.52 18.76
C ARG A 47 -9.42 -4.00 17.34
N VAL A 48 -8.41 -4.44 16.61
CA VAL A 48 -8.12 -3.96 15.26
C VAL A 48 -8.03 -5.14 14.30
N ALA A 49 -8.63 -4.99 13.13
CA ALA A 49 -8.44 -5.90 12.01
C ALA A 49 -7.99 -5.11 10.76
N VAL A 50 -7.34 -5.81 9.86
CA VAL A 50 -6.89 -5.27 8.58
C VAL A 50 -7.44 -6.14 7.45
N ILE A 51 -7.95 -5.49 6.40
CA ILE A 51 -8.31 -6.16 5.14
C ILE A 51 -7.37 -5.62 4.08
N THR A 52 -6.51 -6.48 3.56
CA THR A 52 -5.59 -6.15 2.47
C THR A 52 -6.22 -6.49 1.13
N ASN A 53 -5.79 -5.80 0.07
CA ASN A 53 -6.27 -6.02 -1.27
C ASN A 53 -5.15 -5.90 -2.29
N ASP A 54 -5.06 -6.88 -3.17
CA ASP A 54 -4.16 -6.83 -4.33
C ASP A 54 -4.82 -7.55 -5.51
N GLN A 55 -4.40 -7.22 -6.73
CA GLN A 55 -4.84 -7.92 -7.94
C GLN A 55 -4.06 -9.23 -8.18
N GLY A 56 -2.95 -9.44 -7.46
CA GLY A 56 -2.14 -10.65 -7.50
C GLY A 56 -2.60 -11.73 -6.53
N ASN A 57 -1.99 -12.91 -6.65
CA ASN A 57 -2.31 -14.10 -5.85
C ASN A 57 -1.48 -14.23 -4.58
N GLN A 58 -0.41 -13.46 -4.43
CA GLN A 58 0.50 -13.52 -3.28
C GLN A 58 0.82 -12.09 -2.82
N GLN A 59 0.56 -11.81 -1.56
CA GLN A 59 0.60 -10.44 -1.05
C GLN A 59 1.69 -10.28 0.01
N VAL A 60 2.73 -9.54 -0.35
CA VAL A 60 3.77 -9.07 0.59
C VAL A 60 3.13 -8.30 1.74
N ASP A 61 2.11 -7.49 1.46
CA ASP A 61 1.48 -6.64 2.48
C ASP A 61 0.68 -7.46 3.49
N THR A 62 -0.08 -8.49 3.07
CA THR A 62 -0.78 -9.42 3.97
C THR A 62 0.18 -10.09 4.92
N ALA A 63 1.21 -10.76 4.39
CA ALA A 63 2.21 -11.46 5.18
C ALA A 63 3.00 -10.51 6.11
N PHE A 64 3.21 -9.26 5.69
CA PHE A 64 3.84 -8.24 6.52
C PHE A 64 2.94 -7.81 7.67
N VAL A 65 1.65 -7.55 7.45
CA VAL A 65 0.69 -7.18 8.50
C VAL A 65 0.55 -8.31 9.52
N GLU A 66 0.39 -9.55 9.06
CA GLU A 66 0.27 -10.74 9.91
C GLU A 66 1.49 -10.95 10.82
N SER A 67 2.69 -10.58 10.34
CA SER A 67 3.92 -10.71 11.13
C SER A 67 3.93 -9.87 12.42
N PHE A 68 3.01 -8.91 12.56
CA PHE A 68 2.80 -8.12 13.79
C PHE A 68 1.68 -8.65 14.68
N GLY A 69 1.11 -9.83 14.38
CA GLY A 69 0.01 -10.42 15.15
C GLY A 69 -1.32 -9.70 14.97
N ILE A 70 -1.50 -8.95 13.88
CA ILE A 70 -2.73 -8.23 13.59
C ILE A 70 -3.71 -9.19 12.86
N THR A 71 -4.97 -9.24 13.32
CA THR A 71 -6.02 -10.00 12.63
C THR A 71 -6.18 -9.49 11.21
N THR A 72 -5.92 -10.34 10.21
CA THR A 72 -5.89 -9.94 8.81
C THR A 72 -6.83 -10.80 7.96
N ARG A 73 -7.46 -10.19 6.96
CA ARG A 73 -8.17 -10.86 5.86
C ARG A 73 -7.64 -10.32 4.55
N GLU A 74 -7.80 -11.08 3.48
CA GLU A 74 -7.28 -10.74 2.16
C GLU A 74 -8.37 -10.84 1.11
N VAL A 75 -8.44 -9.84 0.22
CA VAL A 75 -9.25 -9.87 -1.00
C VAL A 75 -8.28 -9.95 -2.18
N PRO A 76 -7.98 -11.18 -2.68
CA PRO A 76 -7.08 -11.39 -3.80
C PRO A 76 -7.81 -11.26 -5.15
N ASN A 77 -7.03 -11.28 -6.24
CA ASN A 77 -7.51 -11.41 -7.63
C ASN A 77 -8.43 -10.26 -8.08
N GLY A 78 -8.20 -9.05 -7.63
CA GLY A 78 -8.93 -7.87 -8.08
C GLY A 78 -9.17 -6.85 -6.96
N CYS A 79 -9.50 -5.62 -7.37
CA CYS A 79 -9.74 -4.54 -6.42
C CYS A 79 -11.03 -4.74 -5.60
N PHE A 80 -11.17 -4.06 -4.48
CA PHE A 80 -12.37 -4.10 -3.63
C PHE A 80 -13.65 -3.77 -4.40
N CYS A 81 -13.59 -2.81 -5.34
CA CYS A 81 -14.75 -2.41 -6.13
C CYS A 81 -15.27 -3.58 -7.01
N CYS A 82 -14.37 -4.36 -7.60
CA CYS A 82 -14.71 -5.55 -8.41
C CYS A 82 -15.15 -6.73 -7.53
N ASN A 83 -14.55 -6.86 -6.35
CA ASN A 83 -14.79 -7.94 -5.38
C ASN A 83 -15.56 -7.46 -4.13
N TYR A 84 -16.49 -6.52 -4.29
CA TYR A 84 -17.24 -5.92 -3.18
C TYR A 84 -17.88 -6.97 -2.26
N ARG A 85 -18.47 -8.03 -2.84
CA ARG A 85 -19.12 -9.09 -2.05
C ARG A 85 -18.16 -9.81 -1.11
N GLN A 86 -16.90 -9.98 -1.52
CA GLN A 86 -15.89 -10.60 -0.68
C GLN A 86 -15.46 -9.65 0.45
N LEU A 87 -15.30 -8.35 0.14
CA LEU A 87 -15.05 -7.32 1.17
C LEU A 87 -16.19 -7.33 2.20
N ASP A 88 -17.45 -7.26 1.77
CA ASP A 88 -18.62 -7.27 2.66
C ASP A 88 -18.69 -8.54 3.51
N SER A 89 -18.40 -9.71 2.93
CA SER A 89 -18.34 -10.99 3.65
C SER A 89 -17.25 -10.98 4.74
N HIS A 90 -16.07 -10.40 4.47
CA HIS A 90 -15.02 -10.26 5.46
C HIS A 90 -15.41 -9.30 6.59
N LEU A 91 -16.07 -8.17 6.25
CA LEU A 91 -16.57 -7.24 7.26
C LEU A 91 -17.58 -7.92 8.19
N GLN A 92 -18.56 -8.65 7.65
CA GLN A 92 -19.54 -9.41 8.44
C GLN A 92 -18.87 -10.44 9.35
N ASN A 93 -17.94 -11.23 8.79
CA ASN A 93 -17.23 -12.25 9.57
C ASN A 93 -16.43 -11.61 10.72
N LEU A 94 -15.65 -10.57 10.45
CA LEU A 94 -14.88 -9.86 11.48
C LEU A 94 -15.79 -9.24 12.55
N GLN A 95 -16.93 -8.66 12.17
CA GLN A 95 -17.91 -8.17 13.15
C GLN A 95 -18.44 -9.29 14.04
N ALA A 96 -18.74 -10.46 13.48
CA ALA A 96 -19.34 -11.57 14.22
C ALA A 96 -18.33 -12.31 15.13
N THR A 97 -17.06 -12.39 14.73
CA THR A 97 -16.06 -13.21 15.44
C THR A 97 -15.10 -12.40 16.31
N GLU A 98 -14.67 -11.24 15.84
CA GLU A 98 -13.59 -10.45 16.44
C GLU A 98 -14.12 -9.17 17.12
N HIS A 99 -15.30 -8.68 16.70
CA HIS A 99 -15.91 -7.44 17.18
C HIS A 99 -14.91 -6.26 17.18
N PRO A 100 -14.25 -5.93 16.06
CA PRO A 100 -13.22 -4.90 16.02
C PRO A 100 -13.78 -3.51 16.28
N ASP A 101 -12.99 -2.68 16.97
CA ASP A 101 -13.26 -1.25 17.11
C ASP A 101 -12.88 -0.50 15.82
N TYR A 102 -11.82 -0.97 15.14
CA TYR A 102 -11.31 -0.43 13.88
C TYR A 102 -11.02 -1.54 12.88
N ILE A 103 -11.43 -1.30 11.62
CA ILE A 103 -10.97 -2.08 10.47
C ILE A 103 -10.26 -1.13 9.51
N PHE A 104 -9.01 -1.42 9.16
CA PHE A 104 -8.32 -0.75 8.07
C PHE A 104 -8.44 -1.61 6.81
N ALA A 105 -9.08 -1.07 5.77
CA ALA A 105 -9.18 -1.73 4.47
C ALA A 105 -8.23 -1.03 3.48
N GLU A 106 -7.11 -1.65 3.16
CA GLU A 106 -6.12 -1.12 2.24
C GLU A 106 -6.50 -1.45 0.80
N SER A 107 -6.87 -0.42 0.01
CA SER A 107 -7.15 -0.60 -1.41
C SER A 107 -5.88 -0.79 -2.24
N VAL A 108 -6.02 -1.40 -3.41
CA VAL A 108 -4.96 -1.47 -4.42
C VAL A 108 -4.45 -0.06 -4.75
N GLY A 109 -3.13 0.09 -4.90
CA GLY A 109 -2.50 1.40 -5.09
C GLY A 109 -2.88 2.15 -6.37
N THR A 110 -3.56 1.49 -7.30
CA THR A 110 -4.10 2.12 -8.52
C THR A 110 -5.61 2.36 -8.46
N CYS A 111 -6.31 1.91 -7.39
CA CYS A 111 -7.75 2.08 -7.29
C CYS A 111 -8.15 3.53 -7.08
N ALA A 112 -9.16 3.96 -7.80
CA ALA A 112 -9.94 5.18 -7.63
C ALA A 112 -11.43 4.84 -7.64
N ASP A 113 -12.31 5.84 -7.43
CA ASP A 113 -13.78 5.69 -7.33
C ASP A 113 -14.23 4.91 -6.07
N LEU A 114 -13.46 5.03 -4.98
CA LEU A 114 -13.76 4.37 -3.70
C LEU A 114 -15.08 4.85 -3.09
N ILE A 115 -15.42 6.14 -3.29
CA ILE A 115 -16.68 6.73 -2.82
C ILE A 115 -17.87 5.98 -3.44
N ALA A 116 -17.97 6.00 -4.77
CA ALA A 116 -19.13 5.48 -5.48
C ALA A 116 -19.22 3.95 -5.46
N THR A 117 -18.06 3.27 -5.35
CA THR A 117 -17.99 1.81 -5.51
C THR A 117 -17.88 1.04 -4.19
N ILE A 118 -17.49 1.70 -3.10
CA ILE A 118 -17.30 1.06 -1.79
C ILE A 118 -18.01 1.83 -0.68
N ALA A 119 -17.70 3.13 -0.48
CA ALA A 119 -18.22 3.87 0.67
C ALA A 119 -19.75 4.01 0.60
N LYS A 120 -20.32 4.48 -0.50
CA LYS A 120 -21.78 4.59 -0.66
C LYS A 120 -22.50 3.24 -0.61
N PRO A 121 -22.06 2.18 -1.30
CA PRO A 121 -22.63 0.85 -1.11
C PRO A 121 -22.61 0.38 0.35
N LEU A 122 -21.51 0.60 1.08
CA LEU A 122 -21.46 0.26 2.51
C LEU A 122 -22.43 1.11 3.33
N GLN A 123 -22.47 2.42 3.16
CA GLN A 123 -23.42 3.30 3.84
C GLN A 123 -24.88 2.88 3.61
N ASN A 124 -25.19 2.41 2.40
CA ASN A 124 -26.53 1.95 2.06
C ASN A 124 -26.87 0.56 2.63
N PHE A 125 -25.93 -0.39 2.57
CA PHE A 125 -26.17 -1.78 2.97
C PHE A 125 -25.75 -2.09 4.41
N ARG A 126 -24.88 -1.26 5.01
CA ARG A 126 -24.27 -1.40 6.34
C ARG A 126 -24.22 -0.07 7.09
N PRO A 127 -25.38 0.56 7.36
CA PRO A 127 -25.43 1.88 8.00
C PRO A 127 -24.85 1.88 9.43
N GLU A 128 -24.61 0.69 10.02
CA GLU A 128 -23.96 0.55 11.31
C GLU A 128 -22.42 0.71 11.26
N ILE A 129 -21.83 0.81 10.06
CA ILE A 129 -20.39 1.00 9.87
C ILE A 129 -20.11 2.47 9.55
N ASN A 130 -19.28 3.10 10.35
CA ASN A 130 -18.76 4.43 10.01
C ASN A 130 -17.59 4.30 9.05
N VAL A 131 -17.73 4.82 7.82
CA VAL A 131 -16.71 4.73 6.75
C VAL A 131 -15.97 6.06 6.63
N VAL A 132 -14.63 6.02 6.71
CA VAL A 132 -13.75 7.18 6.51
C VAL A 132 -12.72 6.86 5.44
N ILE A 133 -12.54 7.76 4.47
CA ILE A 133 -11.57 7.59 3.37
C ILE A 133 -10.31 8.37 3.68
N SER A 134 -9.20 7.64 3.89
CA SER A 134 -7.87 8.20 4.10
C SER A 134 -6.98 7.94 2.87
N ILE A 135 -6.60 8.98 2.16
CA ILE A 135 -5.75 8.88 0.97
C ILE A 135 -4.32 9.29 1.30
N PHE A 136 -3.40 8.39 1.03
CA PHE A 136 -1.96 8.58 1.24
C PHE A 136 -1.28 9.01 -0.05
N ALA A 137 -0.53 10.09 0.01
CA ALA A 137 0.33 10.58 -1.06
C ALA A 137 1.78 10.65 -0.56
N ASP A 138 2.73 10.13 -1.34
CA ASP A 138 4.16 10.32 -1.10
C ASP A 138 4.51 11.79 -1.34
N ALA A 139 5.12 12.47 -0.37
CA ALA A 139 5.37 13.91 -0.41
C ALA A 139 6.22 14.35 -1.61
N ASP A 140 7.25 13.58 -1.98
CA ASP A 140 8.14 13.90 -3.09
C ASP A 140 7.45 13.65 -4.44
N LEU A 141 6.77 12.51 -4.60
CA LEU A 141 6.00 12.19 -5.81
C LEU A 141 4.87 13.20 -6.01
N LEU A 142 4.17 13.57 -4.94
CA LEU A 142 3.10 14.56 -4.98
C LEU A 142 3.61 15.92 -5.43
N SER A 143 4.73 16.41 -4.87
CA SER A 143 5.41 17.63 -5.31
C SER A 143 5.71 17.57 -6.81
N ALA A 144 6.33 16.47 -7.26
CA ALA A 144 6.67 16.29 -8.66
C ALA A 144 5.46 16.29 -9.60
N ILE A 145 4.33 15.70 -9.17
CA ILE A 145 3.09 15.67 -9.97
C ILE A 145 2.44 17.06 -10.04
N LEU A 146 2.30 17.74 -8.90
CA LEU A 146 1.68 19.08 -8.83
C LEU A 146 2.49 20.13 -9.61
N GLU A 147 3.81 20.02 -9.62
CA GLU A 147 4.70 20.92 -10.35
C GLU A 147 4.93 20.51 -11.82
N GLY A 148 4.31 19.42 -12.29
CA GLY A 148 4.47 18.93 -13.67
C GLY A 148 5.84 18.29 -13.96
N ARG A 149 6.61 17.93 -12.93
CA ARG A 149 7.95 17.30 -13.00
C ARG A 149 7.93 15.77 -12.83
N SER A 150 6.73 15.18 -12.79
CA SER A 150 6.57 13.74 -12.52
C SER A 150 7.32 12.87 -13.52
N SER A 151 7.94 11.80 -13.03
CA SER A 151 8.53 10.75 -13.85
C SER A 151 7.47 9.98 -14.63
N PHE A 152 6.24 9.84 -14.12
CA PHE A 152 5.14 9.20 -14.84
C PHE A 152 4.74 10.07 -16.06
N LYS A 153 5.04 9.56 -17.25
CA LYS A 153 4.82 10.26 -18.52
C LYS A 153 3.37 10.16 -18.98
N GLU A 154 2.72 9.06 -18.67
CA GLU A 154 1.37 8.76 -19.12
C GLU A 154 0.33 9.63 -18.39
N GLU A 155 -0.49 10.32 -19.17
CA GLU A 155 -1.55 11.17 -18.62
C GLU A 155 -2.58 10.38 -17.82
N SER A 156 -2.91 9.17 -18.30
CA SER A 156 -3.83 8.26 -17.62
C SER A 156 -3.37 7.84 -16.21
N VAL A 157 -2.06 7.65 -16.00
CA VAL A 157 -1.51 7.36 -14.67
C VAL A 157 -1.65 8.59 -13.74
N ARG A 158 -1.35 9.79 -14.24
CA ARG A 158 -1.54 11.04 -13.48
C ARG A 158 -3.01 11.32 -13.19
N TYR A 159 -3.91 10.94 -14.13
CA TYR A 159 -5.36 11.02 -13.93
C TYR A 159 -5.80 10.19 -12.72
N VAL A 160 -5.42 8.91 -12.66
CA VAL A 160 -5.72 8.03 -11.51
C VAL A 160 -5.22 8.64 -10.21
N TYR A 161 -3.97 9.12 -10.19
CA TYR A 161 -3.38 9.77 -9.01
C TYR A 161 -4.22 10.95 -8.52
N LYS A 162 -4.61 11.86 -9.42
CA LYS A 162 -5.44 13.04 -9.07
C LYS A 162 -6.81 12.63 -8.55
N LYS A 163 -7.46 11.64 -9.19
CA LYS A 163 -8.76 11.15 -8.75
C LYS A 163 -8.70 10.54 -7.35
N GLN A 164 -7.62 9.87 -6.99
CA GLN A 164 -7.42 9.41 -5.61
C GLN A 164 -7.38 10.59 -4.61
N LEU A 165 -6.66 11.69 -4.92
CA LEU A 165 -6.62 12.86 -4.03
C LEU A 165 -8.01 13.51 -3.86
N GLU A 166 -8.82 13.54 -4.94
CA GLU A 166 -10.18 14.08 -4.92
C GLU A 166 -11.11 13.31 -3.98
N GLU A 167 -10.89 12.00 -3.74
CA GLU A 167 -11.74 11.15 -2.91
C GLU A 167 -11.48 11.25 -1.40
N ALA A 168 -10.40 11.90 -0.98
CA ALA A 168 -9.99 11.90 0.42
C ALA A 168 -10.97 12.66 1.34
N ASP A 169 -11.35 12.08 2.47
CA ASP A 169 -11.81 12.80 3.65
C ASP A 169 -10.59 13.37 4.38
N VAL A 170 -9.59 12.50 4.58
CA VAL A 170 -8.28 12.87 5.12
C VAL A 170 -7.21 12.62 4.06
N LEU A 171 -6.56 13.67 3.60
CA LEU A 171 -5.43 13.60 2.68
C LEU A 171 -4.13 13.61 3.47
N ILE A 172 -3.36 12.54 3.37
CA ILE A 172 -2.14 12.34 4.14
C ILE A 172 -0.93 12.49 3.22
N VAL A 173 -0.22 13.60 3.35
CA VAL A 173 1.09 13.83 2.72
C VAL A 173 2.12 13.09 3.57
N ASN A 174 2.38 11.84 3.16
CA ASN A 174 3.24 10.92 3.90
C ASN A 174 4.70 11.02 3.46
N LYS A 175 5.61 10.46 4.26
CA LYS A 175 7.06 10.50 4.07
C LYS A 175 7.64 11.94 4.11
N LYS A 176 7.04 12.80 4.91
CA LYS A 176 7.54 14.19 5.11
C LYS A 176 9.00 14.25 5.59
N ASP A 177 9.51 13.15 6.12
CA ASP A 177 10.90 13.00 6.57
C ASP A 177 11.90 12.89 5.41
N LEU A 178 11.43 12.65 4.18
CA LEU A 178 12.25 12.52 2.97
C LEU A 178 12.31 13.80 2.13
N VAL A 179 11.55 14.83 2.49
CA VAL A 179 11.51 16.11 1.80
C VAL A 179 11.91 17.26 2.73
N ASN A 180 12.39 18.36 2.16
CA ASN A 180 12.70 19.55 2.96
C ASN A 180 11.44 20.38 3.27
N GLN A 181 11.58 21.36 4.18
CA GLN A 181 10.47 22.19 4.65
C GLN A 181 9.87 23.07 3.53
N ASP A 182 10.70 23.57 2.61
CA ASP A 182 10.23 24.43 1.52
C ASP A 182 9.38 23.63 0.52
N GLN A 183 9.80 22.42 0.19
CA GLN A 183 9.01 21.50 -0.64
C GLN A 183 7.67 21.16 0.04
N LEU A 184 7.71 20.84 1.34
CA LEU A 184 6.50 20.50 2.08
C LEU A 184 5.52 21.68 2.14
N TYR A 185 6.04 22.90 2.34
CA TYR A 185 5.25 24.12 2.33
C TYR A 185 4.63 24.38 0.96
N GLY A 186 5.40 24.23 -0.13
CA GLY A 186 4.90 24.37 -1.51
C GLY A 186 3.78 23.38 -1.82
N VAL A 187 3.93 22.10 -1.43
CA VAL A 187 2.89 21.08 -1.55
C VAL A 187 1.63 21.45 -0.79
N ASP A 188 1.76 21.93 0.47
CA ASP A 188 0.61 22.33 1.29
C ASP A 188 -0.18 23.47 0.64
N GLN A 189 0.50 24.50 0.12
CA GLN A 189 -0.15 25.62 -0.55
C GLN A 189 -0.92 25.18 -1.80
N LEU A 190 -0.33 24.32 -2.63
CA LEU A 190 -0.97 23.80 -3.83
C LEU A 190 -2.20 22.93 -3.47
N LEU A 191 -2.06 22.05 -2.49
CA LEU A 191 -3.18 21.18 -2.05
C LEU A 191 -4.35 21.99 -1.49
N ARG A 192 -4.09 23.01 -0.67
CA ARG A 192 -5.16 23.87 -0.12
C ARG A 192 -5.86 24.69 -1.19
N SER A 193 -5.14 25.04 -2.27
CA SER A 193 -5.71 25.73 -3.42
C SER A 193 -6.54 24.80 -4.30
N GLU A 194 -6.06 23.57 -4.56
CA GLU A 194 -6.73 22.60 -5.46
C GLU A 194 -7.85 21.82 -4.75
N TYR A 195 -7.71 21.58 -3.44
CA TYR A 195 -8.65 20.77 -2.64
C TYR A 195 -9.12 21.54 -1.39
N PRO A 196 -9.83 22.66 -1.56
CA PRO A 196 -10.30 23.48 -0.43
C PRO A 196 -11.28 22.67 0.43
N GLY A 197 -11.11 22.78 1.75
CA GLY A 197 -11.99 22.11 2.71
C GLY A 197 -11.57 20.70 3.12
N LYS A 198 -10.61 20.07 2.45
CA LYS A 198 -10.08 18.77 2.88
C LYS A 198 -9.18 18.89 4.11
N ILE A 199 -9.22 17.89 4.99
CA ILE A 199 -8.25 17.75 6.07
C ILE A 199 -6.94 17.25 5.47
N ILE A 200 -5.89 18.05 5.57
CA ILE A 200 -4.55 17.72 5.06
C ILE A 200 -3.61 17.51 6.25
N LEU A 201 -3.00 16.33 6.34
CA LEU A 201 -2.02 15.97 7.35
C LEU A 201 -0.66 15.72 6.72
N HIS A 202 0.39 16.28 7.31
CA HIS A 202 1.78 15.98 6.95
C HIS A 202 2.34 14.93 7.91
N GLN A 203 2.66 13.74 7.41
CA GLN A 203 2.96 12.56 8.22
C GLN A 203 4.28 11.91 7.83
N SER A 204 4.96 11.33 8.81
CA SER A 204 5.87 10.20 8.61
C SER A 204 5.27 8.96 9.27
N SER A 205 5.03 7.92 8.50
CA SER A 205 4.49 6.65 9.02
C SER A 205 5.45 5.95 10.01
N LEU A 206 6.66 6.46 10.17
CA LEU A 206 7.67 5.98 11.12
C LEU A 206 7.62 6.72 12.47
N ARG A 207 6.72 7.70 12.65
CA ARG A 207 6.60 8.53 13.85
C ARG A 207 5.24 8.33 14.51
N ASP A 208 5.21 7.77 15.68
CA ASP A 208 3.97 7.50 16.44
C ASP A 208 3.12 8.76 16.63
N HIS A 209 3.74 9.91 16.87
CA HIS A 209 3.03 11.20 17.03
C HIS A 209 2.20 11.54 15.78
N ASP A 210 2.76 11.35 14.60
CA ASP A 210 2.07 11.66 13.34
C ASP A 210 0.90 10.69 13.09
N ILE A 211 1.11 9.40 13.41
CA ILE A 211 0.05 8.39 13.36
C ILE A 211 -1.10 8.72 14.33
N LEU A 212 -0.79 9.22 15.52
CA LEU A 212 -1.81 9.65 16.49
C LEU A 212 -2.65 10.82 15.96
N LEU A 213 -2.05 11.78 15.24
CA LEU A 213 -2.78 12.87 14.60
C LEU A 213 -3.73 12.35 13.52
N TRP A 214 -3.29 11.37 12.71
CA TRP A 214 -4.17 10.70 11.75
C TRP A 214 -5.33 9.99 12.44
N LEU A 215 -5.06 9.15 13.43
CA LEU A 215 -6.12 8.44 14.19
C LEU A 215 -7.13 9.42 14.80
N LYS A 216 -6.66 10.55 15.34
CA LYS A 216 -7.54 11.60 15.89
C LYS A 216 -8.40 12.27 14.82
N SER A 217 -7.88 12.45 13.61
CA SER A 217 -8.66 13.08 12.53
C SER A 217 -9.84 12.21 12.08
N LEU A 218 -9.74 10.89 12.23
CA LEU A 218 -10.83 9.96 11.87
C LEU A 218 -12.12 10.18 12.68
N GLU A 219 -12.00 10.71 13.91
CA GLU A 219 -13.15 10.99 14.78
C GLU A 219 -14.07 12.11 14.24
N GLN A 220 -13.55 12.96 13.36
CA GLN A 220 -14.28 14.11 12.82
C GLN A 220 -15.29 13.72 11.73
N PHE A 221 -15.23 12.49 11.25
CA PHE A 221 -16.03 11.99 10.13
C PHE A 221 -17.15 11.02 10.54
N ALA A 222 -17.59 11.05 11.78
CA ALA A 222 -18.81 10.35 12.17
C ALA A 222 -20.00 10.92 11.39
N ASP A 223 -20.71 10.08 10.64
CA ASP A 223 -21.88 10.44 9.83
C ASP A 223 -21.62 11.39 8.64
N PHE A 224 -20.44 11.28 7.99
CA PHE A 224 -20.11 12.09 6.82
C PHE A 224 -20.75 11.53 5.54
N GLU A 225 -21.45 12.39 4.78
CA GLU A 225 -21.97 12.05 3.44
C GLU A 225 -20.89 12.33 2.39
N HIS A 226 -20.70 11.38 1.48
CA HIS A 226 -19.71 11.49 0.41
C HIS A 226 -20.39 11.80 -0.93
N ASP A 227 -19.88 12.80 -1.64
CA ASP A 227 -20.27 13.06 -3.03
C ASP A 227 -19.45 12.22 -3.99
N SER A 228 -20.13 11.49 -4.88
CA SER A 228 -19.45 10.68 -5.89
C SER A 228 -18.75 11.54 -6.93
N LEU A 229 -17.56 11.14 -7.31
CA LEU A 229 -16.79 11.82 -8.37
C LEU A 229 -17.26 11.40 -9.76
N THR A 230 -17.08 12.30 -10.72
CA THR A 230 -17.13 11.92 -12.14
C THR A 230 -15.81 11.29 -12.53
N ILE A 231 -15.85 10.00 -12.88
CA ILE A 231 -14.68 9.20 -13.28
C ILE A 231 -14.81 8.79 -14.75
N ASP A 232 -13.80 9.10 -15.53
CA ASP A 232 -13.63 8.53 -16.87
C ASP A 232 -12.98 7.15 -16.74
N TYR A 233 -13.80 6.11 -16.88
CA TYR A 233 -13.37 4.71 -16.74
C TYR A 233 -12.44 4.25 -17.87
N GLN A 234 -12.44 4.92 -19.02
CA GLN A 234 -11.47 4.66 -20.08
C GLN A 234 -10.07 5.12 -19.64
N MET A 235 -9.95 6.37 -19.20
CA MET A 235 -8.70 6.93 -18.67
C MET A 235 -8.23 6.15 -17.43
N TYR A 236 -9.15 5.76 -16.56
CA TYR A 236 -8.85 4.97 -15.37
C TYR A 236 -8.25 3.60 -15.74
N GLY A 237 -8.93 2.83 -16.59
CA GLY A 237 -8.46 1.52 -17.03
C GLY A 237 -7.13 1.58 -17.81
N GLU A 238 -6.96 2.61 -18.66
CA GLU A 238 -5.69 2.87 -19.33
C GLU A 238 -4.55 3.11 -18.34
N GLY A 239 -4.79 3.91 -17.28
CA GLY A 239 -3.79 4.19 -16.26
C GLY A 239 -3.35 2.93 -15.50
N GLU A 240 -4.29 2.04 -15.15
CA GLU A 240 -3.96 0.76 -14.53
C GLU A 240 -3.18 -0.16 -15.48
N SER A 241 -3.55 -0.22 -16.75
CA SER A 241 -2.94 -1.10 -17.75
C SER A 241 -1.51 -0.73 -18.16
N LYS A 242 -1.01 0.48 -17.78
CA LYS A 242 0.39 0.88 -18.04
C LYS A 242 1.39 0.19 -17.13
N LEU A 243 0.95 -0.37 -16.02
CA LEU A 243 1.82 -1.03 -15.05
C LEU A 243 1.83 -2.54 -15.28
N ALA A 244 3.01 -3.11 -15.51
CA ALA A 244 3.21 -4.55 -15.42
C ALA A 244 3.22 -4.98 -13.95
N TRP A 245 2.52 -6.05 -13.67
CA TRP A 245 2.42 -6.67 -12.35
C TRP A 245 3.15 -7.99 -12.36
N LEU A 246 4.02 -8.21 -11.36
CA LEU A 246 4.70 -9.48 -11.15
C LEU A 246 4.63 -9.84 -9.68
N ASP A 247 4.19 -11.05 -9.41
CA ASP A 247 4.27 -11.70 -8.11
C ASP A 247 5.05 -13.00 -8.29
N LYS A 248 6.07 -13.21 -7.49
CA LYS A 248 6.93 -14.39 -7.59
C LYS A 248 7.46 -14.78 -6.23
N ASP A 249 7.37 -16.06 -5.89
CA ASP A 249 8.09 -16.61 -4.76
C ASP A 249 9.28 -17.47 -5.24
N VAL A 250 10.37 -17.38 -4.51
CA VAL A 250 11.54 -18.20 -4.70
C VAL A 250 12.16 -18.59 -3.35
N THR A 251 12.78 -19.76 -3.32
CA THR A 251 13.61 -20.16 -2.18
C THR A 251 15.07 -20.23 -2.62
N ILE A 252 15.92 -19.52 -1.92
CA ILE A 252 17.36 -19.49 -2.14
C ILE A 252 18.01 -20.47 -1.14
N ASN A 253 18.72 -21.46 -1.64
CA ASN A 253 19.47 -22.44 -0.85
C ASN A 253 20.95 -22.35 -1.20
N THR A 254 21.80 -22.32 -0.17
CA THR A 254 23.26 -22.26 -0.29
C THR A 254 23.94 -23.25 0.67
N ASP A 255 25.17 -23.62 0.40
CA ASP A 255 25.90 -24.57 1.24
C ASP A 255 26.78 -23.90 2.33
N HIS A 256 26.92 -22.54 2.26
CA HIS A 256 27.88 -21.79 3.09
C HIS A 256 27.22 -20.83 4.09
N ASN A 257 25.92 -20.96 4.37
CA ASN A 257 25.13 -20.06 5.22
C ASN A 257 25.13 -18.60 4.73
N ASP A 258 25.26 -18.37 3.45
CA ASP A 258 25.32 -17.06 2.81
C ASP A 258 24.07 -16.72 1.99
N ALA A 259 22.96 -17.45 2.20
CA ALA A 259 21.71 -17.23 1.49
C ALA A 259 21.16 -15.79 1.64
N VAL A 260 21.39 -15.13 2.78
CA VAL A 260 21.05 -13.71 2.99
C VAL A 260 21.85 -12.80 2.06
N VAL A 261 23.17 -13.05 1.94
CA VAL A 261 24.05 -12.27 1.04
C VAL A 261 23.64 -12.46 -0.41
N VAL A 262 23.35 -13.70 -0.81
CA VAL A 262 22.86 -14.02 -2.17
C VAL A 262 21.52 -13.32 -2.43
N THR A 263 20.60 -13.33 -1.45
CA THR A 263 19.32 -12.61 -1.54
C THR A 263 19.52 -11.10 -1.72
N GLN A 264 20.46 -10.50 -0.98
CA GLN A 264 20.85 -9.09 -1.16
C GLN A 264 21.31 -8.79 -2.59
N LYS A 265 22.12 -9.70 -3.17
CA LYS A 265 22.59 -9.56 -4.56
C LYS A 265 21.47 -9.68 -5.57
N ILE A 266 20.51 -10.60 -5.35
CA ILE A 266 19.32 -10.73 -6.20
C ILE A 266 18.53 -9.42 -6.19
N ILE A 267 18.18 -8.91 -5.01
CA ILE A 267 17.40 -7.67 -4.85
C ILE A 267 18.11 -6.50 -5.52
N GLY A 268 19.41 -6.29 -5.21
CA GLY A 268 20.21 -5.21 -5.79
C GLY A 268 20.29 -5.30 -7.31
N SER A 269 20.53 -6.51 -7.86
CA SER A 269 20.61 -6.70 -9.31
C SER A 269 19.30 -6.46 -10.04
N ILE A 270 18.15 -6.83 -9.45
CA ILE A 270 16.84 -6.53 -10.02
C ILE A 270 16.65 -5.01 -10.09
N VAL A 271 16.89 -4.30 -8.98
CA VAL A 271 16.76 -2.83 -8.92
C VAL A 271 17.70 -2.16 -9.92
N ASP A 272 18.97 -2.58 -9.98
CA ASP A 272 19.96 -2.02 -10.89
C ASP A 272 19.56 -2.19 -12.36
N GLN A 273 19.04 -3.37 -12.75
CA GLN A 273 18.60 -3.60 -14.13
C GLN A 273 17.37 -2.77 -14.52
N ILE A 274 16.42 -2.59 -13.59
CA ILE A 274 15.25 -1.73 -13.82
C ILE A 274 15.69 -0.28 -14.00
N GLN A 275 16.56 0.22 -13.12
CA GLN A 275 17.07 1.60 -13.18
C GLN A 275 17.94 1.85 -14.41
N ALA A 276 18.79 0.89 -14.81
CA ALA A 276 19.62 1.00 -16.00
C ALA A 276 18.80 1.14 -17.30
N GLN A 277 17.59 0.61 -17.32
CA GLN A 277 16.66 0.74 -18.46
C GLN A 277 15.74 1.96 -18.32
N HIS A 278 15.93 2.82 -17.31
CA HIS A 278 15.11 3.99 -17.03
C HIS A 278 13.60 3.66 -16.89
N ILE A 279 13.31 2.47 -16.39
CA ILE A 279 11.94 2.01 -16.16
C ILE A 279 11.44 2.56 -14.82
N ILE A 280 10.22 3.08 -14.80
CA ILE A 280 9.63 3.73 -13.63
C ILE A 280 9.06 2.67 -12.69
N ILE A 281 9.50 2.71 -11.44
CA ILE A 281 9.02 1.83 -10.38
C ILE A 281 7.83 2.47 -9.69
N GLY A 282 6.62 1.96 -9.90
CA GLY A 282 5.48 2.31 -9.05
C GLY A 282 5.70 1.80 -7.63
N HIS A 283 5.83 0.47 -7.47
CA HIS A 283 6.49 -0.13 -6.31
C HIS A 283 7.18 -1.46 -6.67
N LEU A 284 8.22 -1.78 -5.92
CA LEU A 284 8.91 -3.06 -5.97
C LEU A 284 9.17 -3.49 -4.52
N LYS A 285 8.49 -4.53 -4.08
CA LYS A 285 8.52 -5.02 -2.68
C LYS A 285 9.12 -6.41 -2.62
N PHE A 286 9.90 -6.62 -1.59
CA PHE A 286 10.49 -7.91 -1.25
C PHE A 286 10.15 -8.25 0.19
N LEU A 287 9.58 -9.42 0.44
CA LEU A 287 9.49 -10.00 1.77
C LEU A 287 10.52 -11.12 1.86
N ILE A 288 11.48 -10.93 2.76
CA ILE A 288 12.54 -11.86 3.04
C ILE A 288 12.19 -12.60 4.32
N GLU A 289 12.19 -13.92 4.27
CA GLU A 289 11.87 -14.76 5.41
C GLU A 289 12.95 -15.82 5.65
N THR A 290 13.36 -15.95 6.90
CA THR A 290 14.22 -17.01 7.42
C THR A 290 13.48 -17.78 8.51
N SER A 291 14.07 -18.83 9.09
CA SER A 291 13.46 -19.63 10.16
C SER A 291 13.12 -18.82 11.44
N GLY A 292 13.63 -17.62 11.61
CA GLY A 292 13.48 -16.84 12.83
C GLY A 292 13.05 -15.39 12.64
N ALA A 293 12.99 -14.89 11.41
CA ALA A 293 12.70 -13.47 11.18
C ALA A 293 12.11 -13.22 9.79
N LYS A 294 11.32 -12.13 9.69
CA LYS A 294 10.81 -11.57 8.44
C LYS A 294 11.21 -10.10 8.30
N GLN A 295 11.60 -9.68 7.12
CA GLN A 295 11.88 -8.29 6.81
C GLN A 295 11.32 -7.91 5.45
N LYS A 296 10.62 -6.75 5.38
CA LYS A 296 10.16 -6.17 4.12
C LYS A 296 11.13 -5.09 3.66
N VAL A 297 11.47 -5.13 2.38
CA VAL A 297 12.22 -4.09 1.67
C VAL A 297 11.38 -3.58 0.52
N SER A 298 11.35 -2.27 0.30
CA SER A 298 10.52 -1.66 -0.72
C SER A 298 11.26 -0.56 -1.46
N PHE A 299 11.07 -0.52 -2.77
CA PHE A 299 11.55 0.52 -3.67
C PHE A 299 10.36 1.18 -4.36
N THR A 300 10.44 2.49 -4.55
CA THR A 300 9.42 3.31 -5.19
C THR A 300 10.07 4.28 -6.17
N THR A 301 9.29 5.06 -6.88
CA THR A 301 9.78 6.11 -7.78
C THR A 301 10.74 7.09 -7.08
N THR A 302 10.53 7.33 -5.80
CA THR A 302 11.26 8.29 -4.98
C THR A 302 12.39 7.67 -4.14
N THR A 303 12.58 6.34 -4.22
CA THR A 303 13.65 5.66 -3.47
C THR A 303 14.99 5.84 -4.17
N THR A 304 15.87 6.64 -3.59
CA THR A 304 17.19 6.93 -4.14
C THR A 304 18.32 6.08 -3.56
N GLY A 305 18.10 5.39 -2.44
CA GLY A 305 19.12 4.65 -1.70
C GLY A 305 19.17 3.15 -2.05
N ARG A 306 20.41 2.61 -2.09
CA ARG A 306 20.69 1.17 -2.30
C ARG A 306 21.00 0.44 -0.99
N ASP A 307 20.84 1.09 0.16
CA ASP A 307 21.22 0.48 1.44
C ASP A 307 20.23 -0.63 1.82
N LEU A 308 20.52 -1.81 1.28
CA LEU A 308 19.88 -3.07 1.65
C LEU A 308 20.48 -3.55 2.98
N ASN A 309 20.04 -2.96 4.07
CA ASN A 309 20.43 -3.43 5.40
C ASN A 309 19.53 -4.59 5.82
N LEU A 310 19.86 -5.81 5.39
CA LEU A 310 19.17 -7.01 5.82
C LEU A 310 19.71 -7.47 7.18
N GLN A 311 18.82 -7.48 8.19
CA GLN A 311 19.17 -7.83 9.57
C GLN A 311 18.80 -9.29 9.87
N PHE A 312 19.54 -10.22 9.28
CA PHE A 312 19.35 -11.65 9.51
C PHE A 312 20.66 -12.30 9.95
N SER A 313 20.55 -13.33 10.76
CA SER A 313 21.70 -14.23 11.03
C SER A 313 22.04 -15.02 9.77
N PRO A 314 23.33 -15.40 9.59
CA PRO A 314 23.73 -16.27 8.50
C PRO A 314 22.88 -17.55 8.46
N THR A 315 22.42 -17.91 7.27
CA THR A 315 21.60 -19.11 7.05
C THR A 315 21.84 -19.68 5.67
N ASN A 316 21.59 -20.95 5.49
CA ASN A 316 21.68 -21.63 4.20
C ASN A 316 20.35 -21.57 3.40
N ARG A 317 19.29 -20.99 3.97
CA ARG A 317 17.98 -20.92 3.30
C ARG A 317 17.26 -19.60 3.58
N VAL A 318 16.76 -18.98 2.51
CA VAL A 318 15.90 -17.78 2.54
C VAL A 318 14.71 -17.99 1.62
N SER A 319 13.50 -17.71 2.09
CA SER A 319 12.32 -17.50 1.24
C SER A 319 12.25 -16.03 0.84
N LEU A 320 12.02 -15.76 -0.44
CA LEU A 320 11.90 -14.41 -1.00
C LEU A 320 10.61 -14.30 -1.80
N LEU A 321 9.70 -13.44 -1.36
CA LEU A 321 8.51 -13.07 -2.10
C LEU A 321 8.74 -11.71 -2.76
N ILE A 322 8.46 -11.61 -4.06
CA ILE A 322 8.67 -10.43 -4.90
C ILE A 322 7.31 -9.95 -5.40
N ASN A 323 6.95 -8.70 -5.11
CA ASN A 323 5.83 -8.01 -5.74
C ASN A 323 6.34 -6.77 -6.47
N ALA A 324 6.12 -6.70 -7.78
CA ALA A 324 6.52 -5.58 -8.61
C ALA A 324 5.31 -4.99 -9.34
N ARG A 325 5.20 -3.65 -9.36
CA ARG A 325 4.21 -2.86 -10.11
C ARG A 325 4.99 -1.75 -10.81
N ILE A 326 5.29 -1.96 -12.10
CA ILE A 326 6.34 -1.23 -12.82
C ILE A 326 5.80 -0.80 -14.18
N GLU A 327 6.08 0.45 -14.60
CA GLU A 327 5.64 1.01 -15.88
C GLU A 327 6.45 0.40 -17.04
N THR A 328 6.08 -0.82 -17.43
CA THR A 328 6.72 -1.58 -18.51
C THR A 328 5.78 -2.67 -19.05
N GLU A 329 6.26 -3.44 -20.05
CA GLU A 329 5.57 -4.65 -20.50
C GLU A 329 5.86 -5.84 -19.57
N PRO A 330 4.87 -6.73 -19.34
CA PRO A 330 5.05 -7.92 -18.50
C PRO A 330 6.24 -8.77 -18.91
N SER A 331 6.44 -8.99 -20.20
CA SER A 331 7.56 -9.78 -20.72
C SER A 331 8.95 -9.18 -20.49
N VAL A 332 9.03 -7.84 -20.36
CA VAL A 332 10.28 -7.15 -20.01
C VAL A 332 10.59 -7.35 -18.53
N LEU A 333 9.60 -7.15 -17.66
CA LEU A 333 9.74 -7.36 -16.22
C LEU A 333 10.13 -8.80 -15.89
N GLU A 334 9.46 -9.77 -16.52
CA GLU A 334 9.76 -11.18 -16.38
C GLU A 334 11.22 -11.49 -16.77
N LYS A 335 11.67 -11.02 -17.93
CA LYS A 335 13.05 -11.23 -18.39
C LYS A 335 14.09 -10.66 -17.43
N ILE A 336 13.82 -9.49 -16.83
CA ILE A 336 14.72 -8.89 -15.83
C ILE A 336 14.82 -9.81 -14.63
N VAL A 337 13.69 -10.22 -14.05
CA VAL A 337 13.70 -11.03 -12.81
C VAL A 337 14.31 -12.41 -13.07
N GLU A 338 13.87 -13.12 -14.11
CA GLU A 338 14.38 -14.46 -14.45
C GLU A 338 15.87 -14.40 -14.82
N GLY A 339 16.30 -13.40 -15.59
CA GLY A 339 17.69 -13.21 -15.95
C GLY A 339 18.59 -13.00 -14.74
N VAL A 340 18.13 -12.20 -13.76
CA VAL A 340 18.88 -12.00 -12.50
C VAL A 340 18.96 -13.30 -11.71
N LEU A 341 17.85 -14.00 -11.51
CA LEU A 341 17.81 -15.25 -10.75
C LEU A 341 18.75 -16.30 -11.35
N SER A 342 18.70 -16.49 -12.67
CA SER A 342 19.57 -17.42 -13.39
C SER A 342 21.05 -17.04 -13.27
N ASN A 343 21.39 -15.76 -13.47
CA ASN A 343 22.78 -15.29 -13.39
C ASN A 343 23.37 -15.45 -11.98
N ILE A 344 22.59 -15.10 -10.95
CA ILE A 344 23.01 -15.24 -9.55
C ILE A 344 23.19 -16.71 -9.18
N GLN A 345 22.29 -17.60 -9.60
CA GLN A 345 22.41 -19.04 -9.38
C GLN A 345 23.73 -19.59 -9.91
N HIS A 346 24.14 -19.18 -11.12
CA HIS A 346 25.42 -19.57 -11.70
C HIS A 346 26.62 -18.95 -10.98
N MET A 347 26.57 -17.66 -10.69
CA MET A 347 27.68 -16.91 -10.10
C MET A 347 28.00 -17.36 -8.67
N TYR A 348 26.96 -17.61 -7.87
CA TYR A 348 27.11 -17.97 -6.45
C TYR A 348 27.01 -19.47 -6.18
N GLN A 349 26.87 -20.29 -7.22
CA GLN A 349 26.69 -21.76 -7.12
C GLN A 349 25.60 -22.14 -6.10
N CYS A 350 24.52 -21.35 -6.05
CA CYS A 350 23.39 -21.58 -5.18
C CYS A 350 22.25 -22.27 -5.95
N LYS A 351 21.26 -22.80 -5.23
CA LYS A 351 20.04 -23.32 -5.81
C LYS A 351 18.88 -22.32 -5.57
N VAL A 352 18.23 -21.92 -6.66
CA VAL A 352 17.01 -21.12 -6.61
C VAL A 352 15.84 -22.02 -6.98
N ASP A 353 15.02 -22.36 -5.99
CA ASP A 353 13.78 -23.10 -6.22
C ASP A 353 12.65 -22.11 -6.49
N HIS A 354 11.97 -22.28 -7.63
CA HIS A 354 10.87 -21.42 -8.06
C HIS A 354 9.55 -21.96 -7.52
N GLY A 355 8.80 -21.11 -6.82
CA GLY A 355 7.43 -21.39 -6.39
C GLY A 355 6.40 -20.82 -7.36
N ASN A 356 5.29 -20.30 -6.81
CA ASN A 356 4.25 -19.70 -7.62
C ASN A 356 4.72 -18.38 -8.22
N TRP A 357 4.23 -18.08 -9.41
CA TRP A 357 4.50 -16.81 -10.05
C TRP A 357 3.38 -16.41 -10.99
N SER A 358 3.21 -15.11 -11.17
CA SER A 358 2.34 -14.53 -12.17
C SER A 358 2.92 -13.22 -12.67
N VAL A 359 2.76 -12.96 -13.97
CA VAL A 359 3.08 -11.66 -14.56
C VAL A 359 1.97 -11.27 -15.54
N PHE A 360 1.42 -10.07 -15.39
CA PHE A 360 0.26 -9.63 -16.17
C PHE A 360 0.13 -8.10 -16.19
N LYS A 361 -0.79 -7.59 -16.98
CA LYS A 361 -1.36 -6.25 -16.86
C LYS A 361 -2.77 -6.34 -16.27
N PRO A 362 -3.15 -5.43 -15.35
CA PRO A 362 -4.53 -5.35 -14.87
C PRO A 362 -5.52 -5.17 -16.01
N GLY A 363 -6.67 -5.79 -15.88
CA GLY A 363 -7.81 -5.49 -16.74
C GLY A 363 -8.47 -4.17 -16.33
N PHE A 364 -9.35 -3.65 -17.20
CA PHE A 364 -10.17 -2.49 -16.86
C PHE A 364 -11.06 -2.78 -15.64
N PRO A 365 -11.21 -1.83 -14.70
CA PRO A 365 -12.04 -2.03 -13.52
C PRO A 365 -13.50 -2.21 -13.90
N ARG A 366 -14.16 -3.18 -13.24
CA ARG A 366 -15.57 -3.50 -13.40
C ARG A 366 -16.22 -3.60 -12.03
N PRO A 367 -16.59 -2.47 -11.43
CA PRO A 367 -17.13 -2.46 -10.07
C PRO A 367 -18.44 -3.23 -9.98
N THR A 368 -18.62 -3.95 -8.86
CA THR A 368 -19.87 -4.66 -8.55
C THR A 368 -21.03 -3.69 -8.38
N TYR A 369 -20.76 -2.56 -7.73
CA TYR A 369 -21.67 -1.45 -7.54
C TYR A 369 -20.98 -0.13 -7.91
N ARG A 370 -21.75 0.82 -8.40
CA ARG A 370 -21.38 2.22 -8.54
C ARG A 370 -22.62 3.07 -8.28
N MET A 371 -22.60 3.82 -7.19
CA MET A 371 -23.71 4.66 -6.74
C MET A 371 -23.32 6.14 -6.94
N GLU A 372 -24.09 6.86 -7.75
CA GLU A 372 -23.79 8.26 -8.10
C GLU A 372 -24.50 9.27 -7.19
N LEU A 373 -25.64 8.92 -6.61
CA LEU A 373 -26.46 9.75 -5.72
C LEU A 373 -26.83 9.00 -4.45
#